data_401a0cfc1288ae79b98d4612d4758719
#
_entry.id   401a0cfc1288ae79b98d4612d4758719
#
_cell.length_a   1.000
_cell.length_b   1.000
_cell.length_c   1.000
_cell.angle_alpha   90.00
_cell.angle_beta   90.00
_cell.angle_gamma   90.00
#
_symmetry.space_group_name_H-M   'P 1'
#
loop_
_entity.id
_entity.type
_entity.pdbx_description
1 polymer ?
#
loop_
_entity_poly.entity_id
_entity_poly.type
_entity_poly.pdbx_seq_one_letter_code
_entity_poly.pdbx_strand_id
1 'polypeptide(L)'
;WLHEGLGSYMQPLFQQWRDGEAAYLATIVGQRSGVLSKTPLVPAQPISLSHYLDPDAGWGRDIYAKGSQIAHTLRAVMGDEAFFRAIRRLVYGRVDPRPGNFVPQFADTSDFERIAEEESSRDLGWFFDAYLRQAALPKLVEERDGAMLSLRWETDGGTAFPMPVEIEVGD
;
A
#
# COMPACT_ATOMS: atom_id res chain seq x y z
N TRP A 1 -4.33 -3.31 -9.84
CA TRP A 1 -3.29 -2.98 -8.87
C TRP A 1 -3.00 -4.16 -7.93
N LEU A 2 -4.03 -4.87 -7.49
CA LEU A 2 -3.91 -5.91 -6.46
C LEU A 2 -2.91 -7.01 -6.88
N HIS A 3 -3.08 -7.57 -8.07
CA HIS A 3 -2.16 -8.57 -8.63
C HIS A 3 -0.74 -8.01 -8.85
N GLU A 4 -0.64 -6.90 -9.58
CA GLU A 4 0.65 -6.34 -9.99
C GLU A 4 1.39 -5.66 -8.83
N GLY A 5 0.66 -4.98 -7.96
CA GLY A 5 1.22 -4.32 -6.78
C GLY A 5 1.77 -5.32 -5.77
N LEU A 6 0.99 -6.35 -5.42
CA LEU A 6 1.47 -7.41 -4.53
C LEU A 6 2.61 -8.22 -5.17
N GLY A 7 2.53 -8.51 -6.47
CA GLY A 7 3.61 -9.18 -7.21
C GLY A 7 4.90 -8.37 -7.18
N SER A 8 4.81 -7.05 -7.38
CA SER A 8 5.97 -6.14 -7.29
C SER A 8 6.52 -6.05 -5.87
N TYR A 9 5.66 -6.15 -4.85
CA TYR A 9 6.07 -6.17 -3.45
C TYR A 9 6.80 -7.45 -3.05
N MET A 10 6.58 -8.57 -3.73
CA MET A 10 7.33 -9.81 -3.47
C MET A 10 8.84 -9.65 -3.76
N GLN A 11 9.24 -8.73 -4.63
CA GLN A 11 10.66 -8.48 -4.94
C GLN A 11 11.44 -7.95 -3.72
N PRO A 12 11.05 -6.84 -3.06
CA PRO A 12 11.71 -6.40 -1.85
C PRO A 12 11.63 -7.43 -0.72
N LEU A 13 10.53 -8.17 -0.57
CA LEU A 13 10.45 -9.25 0.41
C LEU A 13 11.47 -10.37 0.14
N PHE A 14 11.70 -10.74 -1.11
CA PHE A 14 12.74 -11.67 -1.48
C PHE A 14 14.13 -11.13 -1.15
N GLN A 15 14.39 -9.84 -1.41
CA GLN A 15 15.65 -9.18 -1.04
C GLN A 15 15.85 -9.18 0.49
N GLN A 16 14.78 -8.91 1.26
CA GLN A 16 14.83 -8.97 2.72
C GLN A 16 15.26 -10.35 3.21
N TRP A 17 14.63 -11.40 2.67
CA TRP A 17 14.94 -12.78 3.03
C TRP A 17 16.37 -13.18 2.66
N ARG A 18 16.85 -12.78 1.47
CA ARG A 18 18.15 -13.17 0.95
C ARG A 18 19.31 -12.33 1.52
N ASP A 19 19.15 -11.01 1.57
CA ASP A 19 20.23 -10.04 1.76
C ASP A 19 19.99 -9.13 3.00
N GLY A 20 18.86 -9.29 3.69
CA GLY A 20 18.53 -8.56 4.91
C GLY A 20 17.78 -7.24 4.70
N GLU A 21 17.51 -6.56 5.83
CA GLU A 21 16.65 -5.37 5.89
C GLU A 21 17.15 -4.21 5.03
N ALA A 22 18.47 -3.98 5.02
CA ALA A 22 19.03 -2.88 4.22
C ALA A 22 18.76 -3.04 2.71
N ALA A 23 18.80 -4.27 2.19
CA ALA A 23 18.48 -4.57 0.80
C ALA A 23 16.99 -4.39 0.51
N TYR A 24 16.12 -4.79 1.45
CA TYR A 24 14.69 -4.53 1.40
C TYR A 24 14.39 -3.03 1.26
N LEU A 25 14.91 -2.22 2.20
CA LEU A 25 14.67 -0.79 2.21
C LEU A 25 15.24 -0.10 0.96
N ALA A 26 16.42 -0.50 0.49
CA ALA A 26 16.99 0.03 -0.75
C ALA A 26 16.07 -0.24 -1.95
N THR A 27 15.47 -1.42 -2.03
CA THR A 27 14.54 -1.80 -3.11
C THR A 27 13.24 -0.99 -3.01
N ILE A 28 12.66 -0.86 -1.81
CA ILE A 28 11.46 -0.04 -1.56
C ILE A 28 11.71 1.43 -1.95
N VAL A 29 12.83 2.01 -1.52
CA VAL A 29 13.20 3.39 -1.88
C VAL A 29 13.39 3.53 -3.39
N GLY A 30 14.04 2.57 -4.03
CA GLY A 30 14.24 2.57 -5.49
C GLY A 30 12.92 2.58 -6.28
N GLN A 31 11.91 1.86 -5.80
CA GLN A 31 10.58 1.82 -6.45
C GLN A 31 9.82 3.15 -6.39
N ARG A 32 10.13 4.05 -5.44
CA ARG A 32 9.45 5.35 -5.30
C ARG A 32 9.52 6.21 -6.57
N SER A 33 10.62 6.16 -7.29
CA SER A 33 10.79 6.90 -8.55
C SER A 33 9.80 6.48 -9.65
N GLY A 34 9.20 5.31 -9.54
CA GLY A 34 8.18 4.80 -10.46
C GLY A 34 6.76 5.28 -10.16
N VAL A 35 6.51 5.88 -8.99
CA VAL A 35 5.19 6.37 -8.58
C VAL A 35 4.88 7.69 -9.25
N LEU A 36 3.79 7.75 -10.01
CA LEU A 36 3.33 8.95 -10.71
C LEU A 36 2.19 9.67 -9.98
N SER A 37 1.30 8.92 -9.36
CA SER A 37 0.11 9.43 -8.63
C SER A 37 -0.73 10.43 -9.43
N LYS A 38 -0.90 10.15 -10.73
CA LYS A 38 -1.74 10.98 -11.62
C LYS A 38 -3.22 10.63 -11.53
N THR A 39 -3.53 9.39 -11.20
CA THR A 39 -4.88 8.83 -11.19
C THR A 39 -5.06 7.92 -9.97
N PRO A 40 -6.30 7.76 -9.45
CA PRO A 40 -6.58 6.78 -8.41
C PRO A 40 -6.37 5.35 -8.95
N LEU A 41 -5.84 4.44 -8.14
CA LEU A 41 -5.67 3.03 -8.54
C LEU A 41 -7.01 2.28 -8.64
N VAL A 42 -7.98 2.70 -7.84
CA VAL A 42 -9.36 2.19 -7.86
C VAL A 42 -10.28 3.36 -8.19
N PRO A 43 -10.59 3.58 -9.47
CA PRO A 43 -11.44 4.68 -9.89
C PRO A 43 -12.91 4.43 -9.49
N ALA A 44 -13.66 5.50 -9.22
CA ALA A 44 -15.07 5.43 -8.87
C ALA A 44 -15.95 4.90 -10.02
N GLN A 45 -15.48 5.03 -11.27
CA GLN A 45 -16.18 4.56 -12.46
C GLN A 45 -15.25 3.69 -13.30
N PRO A 46 -15.79 2.69 -14.02
CA PRO A 46 -14.99 1.89 -14.93
C PRO A 46 -14.28 2.75 -15.98
N ILE A 47 -13.04 2.44 -16.25
CA ILE A 47 -12.25 3.11 -17.29
C ILE A 47 -12.21 2.26 -18.56
N SER A 48 -12.10 2.92 -19.71
CA SER A 48 -11.94 2.20 -20.98
C SER A 48 -10.55 1.57 -21.10
N LEU A 49 -10.44 0.52 -21.90
CA LEU A 49 -9.15 -0.12 -22.17
C LEU A 49 -8.15 0.87 -22.81
N SER A 50 -8.61 1.75 -23.69
CA SER A 50 -7.75 2.77 -24.30
C SER A 50 -7.20 3.75 -23.29
N HIS A 51 -8.01 4.16 -22.31
CA HIS A 51 -7.56 5.02 -21.22
C HIS A 51 -6.59 4.30 -20.28
N TYR A 52 -6.87 3.02 -19.97
CA TYR A 52 -5.95 2.21 -19.15
C TYR A 52 -4.58 2.02 -19.81
N LEU A 53 -4.54 1.87 -21.12
CA LEU A 53 -3.30 1.68 -21.89
C LEU A 53 -2.59 2.99 -22.24
N ASP A 54 -3.19 4.15 -21.97
CA ASP A 54 -2.57 5.45 -22.20
C ASP A 54 -1.39 5.67 -21.24
N PRO A 55 -0.15 5.76 -21.75
CA PRO A 55 1.03 5.95 -20.90
C PRO A 55 1.03 7.31 -20.17
N ASP A 56 0.34 8.31 -20.73
CA ASP A 56 0.26 9.63 -20.12
C ASP A 56 -0.78 9.68 -18.97
N ALA A 57 -1.77 8.80 -18.98
CA ALA A 57 -2.71 8.63 -17.88
C ALA A 57 -2.08 8.03 -16.62
N GLY A 58 -1.01 7.24 -16.75
CA GLY A 58 -0.22 6.72 -15.64
C GLY A 58 -0.72 5.41 -15.01
N TRP A 59 -1.90 4.91 -15.40
CA TRP A 59 -2.48 3.68 -14.84
C TRP A 59 -1.53 2.48 -14.91
N GLY A 60 -0.96 2.22 -16.08
CA GLY A 60 -0.11 1.06 -16.33
C GLY A 60 1.22 1.06 -15.55
N ARG A 61 1.60 2.15 -14.90
CA ARG A 61 2.81 2.25 -14.08
C ARG A 61 2.51 2.18 -12.58
N ASP A 62 1.49 2.91 -12.14
CA ASP A 62 1.17 3.01 -10.71
C ASP A 62 0.63 1.70 -10.13
N ILE A 63 0.02 0.83 -10.94
CA ILE A 63 -0.40 -0.50 -10.48
C ILE A 63 0.77 -1.34 -9.97
N TYR A 64 2.00 -1.12 -10.46
CA TYR A 64 3.23 -1.77 -9.99
C TYR A 64 3.85 -1.00 -8.84
N ALA A 65 4.44 0.16 -9.11
CA ALA A 65 5.24 0.90 -8.15
C ALA A 65 4.42 1.45 -6.97
N LYS A 66 3.32 2.16 -7.24
CA LYS A 66 2.43 2.66 -6.18
C LYS A 66 1.77 1.50 -5.43
N GLY A 67 1.34 0.44 -6.14
CA GLY A 67 0.77 -0.75 -5.51
C GLY A 67 1.75 -1.43 -4.55
N SER A 68 3.03 -1.55 -4.90
CA SER A 68 4.07 -2.09 -4.02
C SER A 68 4.31 -1.20 -2.79
N GLN A 69 4.35 0.13 -2.97
CA GLN A 69 4.49 1.07 -1.83
C GLN A 69 3.28 1.02 -0.89
N ILE A 70 2.07 0.84 -1.43
CA ILE A 70 0.86 0.65 -0.63
C ILE A 70 0.97 -0.63 0.22
N ALA A 71 1.40 -1.74 -0.37
CA ALA A 71 1.59 -3.00 0.36
C ALA A 71 2.65 -2.85 1.48
N HIS A 72 3.77 -2.18 1.20
CA HIS A 72 4.78 -1.85 2.20
C HIS A 72 4.23 -1.02 3.36
N THR A 73 3.51 0.05 3.04
CA THR A 73 2.92 0.95 4.05
C THR A 73 1.82 0.25 4.86
N LEU A 74 0.98 -0.55 4.20
CA LEU A 74 -0.05 -1.34 4.85
C LEU A 74 0.55 -2.35 5.84
N ARG A 75 1.66 -3.01 5.46
CA ARG A 75 2.39 -3.91 6.36
C ARG A 75 2.86 -3.18 7.62
N ALA A 76 3.38 -1.96 7.50
CA ALA A 76 3.80 -1.15 8.64
C ALA A 76 2.61 -0.77 9.55
N VAL A 77 1.44 -0.47 8.96
CA VAL A 77 0.21 -0.13 9.70
C VAL A 77 -0.38 -1.35 10.40
N MET A 78 -0.43 -2.51 9.74
CA MET A 78 -1.04 -3.73 10.28
C MET A 78 -0.11 -4.50 11.23
N GLY A 79 1.19 -4.40 11.01
CA GLY A 79 2.21 -5.29 11.54
C GLY A 79 2.37 -6.56 10.70
N ASP A 80 3.56 -7.16 10.79
CA ASP A 80 3.97 -8.29 9.95
C ASP A 80 3.01 -9.48 10.02
N GLU A 81 2.65 -9.87 11.21
CA GLU A 81 1.83 -11.07 11.42
C GLU A 81 0.46 -10.95 10.75
N ALA A 82 -0.26 -9.84 11.00
CA ALA A 82 -1.57 -9.60 10.44
C ALA A 82 -1.50 -9.43 8.91
N PHE A 83 -0.50 -8.70 8.41
CA PHE A 83 -0.29 -8.51 6.99
C PHE A 83 -0.08 -9.84 6.25
N PHE A 84 0.82 -10.68 6.73
CA PHE A 84 1.09 -11.96 6.06
C PHE A 84 -0.06 -12.98 6.21
N ARG A 85 -0.85 -12.91 7.28
CA ARG A 85 -2.10 -13.69 7.36
C ARG A 85 -3.11 -13.21 6.31
N ALA A 86 -3.27 -11.89 6.14
CA ALA A 86 -4.15 -11.32 5.13
C ALA A 86 -3.74 -11.74 3.71
N ILE A 87 -2.45 -11.68 3.37
CA ILE A 87 -1.96 -12.15 2.06
C ILE A 87 -2.24 -13.64 1.86
N ARG A 88 -2.00 -14.50 2.85
CA ARG A 88 -2.31 -15.93 2.73
C ARG A 88 -3.80 -16.19 2.55
N ARG A 89 -4.66 -15.47 3.27
CA ARG A 89 -6.11 -15.59 3.09
C ARG A 89 -6.56 -15.12 1.71
N LEU A 90 -6.02 -14.01 1.23
CA LEU A 90 -6.32 -13.51 -0.11
C LEU A 90 -5.98 -14.53 -1.19
N VAL A 91 -4.79 -15.13 -1.12
CA VAL A 91 -4.27 -16.03 -2.17
C VAL A 91 -4.83 -17.45 -2.05
N TYR A 92 -4.97 -17.97 -0.84
CA TYR A 92 -5.30 -19.37 -0.59
C TYR A 92 -6.66 -19.58 0.07
N GLY A 93 -7.40 -18.53 0.39
CA GLY A 93 -8.65 -18.60 1.15
C GLY A 93 -8.47 -19.02 2.61
N ARG A 94 -7.21 -19.16 3.11
CA ARG A 94 -6.88 -19.63 4.46
C ARG A 94 -5.51 -19.13 4.90
N VAL A 95 -5.31 -19.02 6.22
CA VAL A 95 -4.05 -18.54 6.83
C VAL A 95 -2.94 -19.60 6.88
N ASP A 96 -3.30 -20.88 6.79
CA ASP A 96 -2.41 -22.04 6.89
C ASP A 96 -2.44 -22.89 5.60
N PRO A 97 -1.98 -22.37 4.46
CA PRO A 97 -1.99 -23.12 3.21
C PRO A 97 -1.10 -24.36 3.32
N ARG A 98 -1.57 -25.48 2.71
CA ARG A 98 -0.82 -26.74 2.65
C ARG A 98 -0.47 -27.07 1.20
N PRO A 99 0.74 -27.60 0.94
CA PRO A 99 1.11 -28.05 -0.41
C PRO A 99 0.09 -29.03 -1.00
N GLY A 100 -0.15 -28.93 -2.30
CA GLY A 100 -0.97 -29.87 -3.07
C GLY A 100 -2.48 -29.69 -2.96
N ASN A 101 -2.97 -28.71 -2.19
CA ASN A 101 -4.40 -28.43 -2.04
C ASN A 101 -4.71 -26.96 -2.33
N PHE A 102 -4.28 -26.51 -3.50
CA PHE A 102 -4.53 -25.15 -3.97
C PHE A 102 -5.80 -25.11 -4.83
N VAL A 103 -6.79 -24.37 -4.37
CA VAL A 103 -7.96 -24.00 -5.17
C VAL A 103 -7.80 -22.54 -5.56
N PRO A 104 -7.74 -22.20 -6.86
CA PRO A 104 -7.66 -20.81 -7.30
C PRO A 104 -8.81 -19.98 -6.74
N GLN A 105 -8.48 -18.79 -6.22
CA GLN A 105 -9.45 -17.83 -5.70
C GLN A 105 -9.52 -16.64 -6.65
N PHE A 106 -10.72 -16.10 -6.82
CA PHE A 106 -10.90 -14.78 -7.40
C PHE A 106 -11.17 -13.80 -6.27
N ALA A 107 -10.47 -12.68 -6.28
CA ALA A 107 -10.63 -11.64 -5.28
C ALA A 107 -10.51 -10.26 -5.93
N ASP A 108 -11.25 -9.32 -5.41
CA ASP A 108 -11.18 -7.92 -5.79
C ASP A 108 -10.60 -7.05 -4.65
N THR A 109 -10.61 -5.74 -4.86
CA THR A 109 -10.10 -4.78 -3.86
C THR A 109 -10.88 -4.83 -2.57
N SER A 110 -12.21 -4.95 -2.63
CA SER A 110 -13.07 -5.00 -1.43
C SER A 110 -12.86 -6.27 -0.61
N ASP A 111 -12.56 -7.39 -1.26
CA ASP A 111 -12.17 -8.62 -0.56
C ASP A 111 -10.88 -8.43 0.23
N PHE A 112 -9.89 -7.79 -0.38
CA PHE A 112 -8.62 -7.53 0.30
C PHE A 112 -8.77 -6.54 1.47
N GLU A 113 -9.53 -5.47 1.29
CA GLU A 113 -9.85 -4.49 2.35
C GLU A 113 -10.48 -5.20 3.55
N ARG A 114 -11.55 -5.96 3.33
CA ARG A 114 -12.22 -6.73 4.37
C ARG A 114 -11.29 -7.72 5.07
N ILE A 115 -10.48 -8.45 4.33
CA ILE A 115 -9.52 -9.42 4.89
C ILE A 115 -8.47 -8.68 5.75
N ALA A 116 -7.95 -7.55 5.28
CA ALA A 116 -6.95 -6.77 6.02
C ALA A 116 -7.51 -6.23 7.34
N GLU A 117 -8.74 -5.72 7.34
CA GLU A 117 -9.43 -5.25 8.55
C GLU A 117 -9.70 -6.38 9.54
N GLU A 118 -10.19 -7.53 9.07
CA GLU A 118 -10.42 -8.72 9.89
C GLU A 118 -9.11 -9.22 10.55
N GLU A 119 -8.02 -9.33 9.79
CA GLU A 119 -6.75 -9.85 10.30
C GLU A 119 -6.02 -8.88 11.24
N SER A 120 -6.17 -7.58 11.02
CA SER A 120 -5.56 -6.55 11.87
C SER A 120 -6.44 -6.12 13.04
N SER A 121 -7.74 -6.41 13.01
CA SER A 121 -8.77 -5.86 13.93
C SER A 121 -8.74 -4.33 13.96
N ARG A 122 -8.50 -3.68 12.83
CA ARG A 122 -8.43 -2.23 12.67
C ARG A 122 -9.38 -1.77 11.58
N ASP A 123 -9.92 -0.56 11.73
CA ASP A 123 -10.55 0.17 10.64
C ASP A 123 -9.44 0.70 9.73
N LEU A 124 -9.41 0.25 8.48
CA LEU A 124 -8.44 0.64 7.46
C LEU A 124 -9.09 1.38 6.29
N GLY A 125 -10.37 1.69 6.35
CA GLY A 125 -11.09 2.42 5.29
C GLY A 125 -10.39 3.72 4.92
N TRP A 126 -9.94 4.51 5.90
CA TRP A 126 -9.16 5.73 5.68
C TRP A 126 -7.88 5.52 4.87
N PHE A 127 -7.21 4.37 5.08
CA PHE A 127 -5.98 4.02 4.38
C PHE A 127 -6.25 3.73 2.90
N PHE A 128 -7.22 2.87 2.64
CA PHE A 128 -7.58 2.48 1.27
C PHE A 128 -8.20 3.65 0.50
N ASP A 129 -8.99 4.49 1.14
CA ASP A 129 -9.53 5.69 0.52
C ASP A 129 -8.42 6.65 0.08
N ALA A 130 -7.45 6.93 0.96
CA ALA A 130 -6.36 7.84 0.65
C ALA A 130 -5.42 7.30 -0.43
N TYR A 131 -5.06 6.02 -0.38
CA TYR A 131 -4.03 5.49 -1.28
C TYR A 131 -4.57 4.87 -2.57
N LEU A 132 -5.79 4.34 -2.57
CA LEU A 132 -6.37 3.68 -3.74
C LEU A 132 -7.34 4.57 -4.51
N ARG A 133 -8.18 5.32 -3.80
CA ARG A 133 -9.30 6.06 -4.39
C ARG A 133 -8.98 7.52 -4.70
N GLN A 134 -7.84 8.02 -4.21
CA GLN A 134 -7.33 9.36 -4.53
C GLN A 134 -6.07 9.28 -5.39
N ALA A 135 -5.92 10.26 -6.31
CA ALA A 135 -4.72 10.39 -7.12
C ALA A 135 -3.57 10.96 -6.28
N ALA A 136 -3.83 12.09 -5.61
CA ALA A 136 -2.83 12.76 -4.78
C ALA A 136 -2.49 11.93 -3.53
N LEU A 137 -1.21 11.89 -3.19
CA LEU A 137 -0.75 11.29 -1.94
C LEU A 137 -0.92 12.26 -0.77
N PRO A 138 -1.23 11.75 0.44
CA PRO A 138 -1.20 12.56 1.66
C PRO A 138 0.15 13.22 1.86
N LYS A 139 0.15 14.47 2.31
CA LYS A 139 1.36 15.26 2.56
C LYS A 139 1.53 15.53 4.05
N LEU A 140 2.69 15.16 4.60
CA LEU A 140 3.05 15.56 5.95
C LEU A 140 3.54 17.01 5.93
N VAL A 141 2.93 17.85 6.75
CA VAL A 141 3.30 19.25 6.94
C VAL A 141 3.89 19.41 8.32
N GLU A 142 5.07 20.04 8.36
CA GLU A 142 5.82 20.35 9.56
C GLU A 142 5.80 21.85 9.78
N GLU A 143 5.47 22.27 11.00
CA GLU A 143 5.53 23.66 11.44
C GLU A 143 6.33 23.74 12.74
N ARG A 144 7.31 24.67 12.80
CA ARG A 144 8.12 24.91 13.99
C ARG A 144 7.86 26.31 14.54
N ASP A 145 7.60 26.35 15.86
CA ASP A 145 7.54 27.60 16.62
C ASP A 145 8.45 27.47 17.87
N GLY A 146 9.64 28.01 17.79
CA GLY A 146 10.66 27.83 18.83
C GLY A 146 11.02 26.35 19.03
N ALA A 147 10.76 25.83 20.23
CA ALA A 147 10.98 24.44 20.59
C ALA A 147 9.76 23.51 20.27
N MET A 148 8.67 24.09 19.80
CA MET A 148 7.46 23.35 19.48
C MET A 148 7.52 22.86 18.02
N LEU A 149 7.30 21.53 17.82
CA LEU A 149 7.12 20.91 16.51
C LEU A 149 5.65 20.48 16.38
N SER A 150 4.97 21.00 15.37
CA SER A 150 3.61 20.57 14.99
C SER A 150 3.66 19.79 13.68
N LEU A 151 3.07 18.61 13.69
CA LEU A 151 2.94 17.75 12.52
C LEU A 151 1.47 17.56 12.18
N ARG A 152 1.12 17.68 10.91
CA ARG A 152 -0.23 17.40 10.45
C ARG A 152 -0.20 16.79 9.05
N TRP A 153 -1.17 15.92 8.79
CA TRP A 153 -1.40 15.43 7.46
C TRP A 153 -2.35 16.34 6.69
N GLU A 154 -2.00 16.61 5.44
CA GLU A 154 -2.89 17.20 4.44
C GLU A 154 -3.28 16.13 3.43
N THR A 155 -4.58 15.96 3.22
CA THR A 155 -5.17 15.04 2.24
C THR A 155 -6.01 15.82 1.25
N ASP A 156 -6.17 15.27 0.06
CA ASP A 156 -7.11 15.81 -0.92
C ASP A 156 -8.54 15.73 -0.34
N GLY A 157 -9.28 16.85 -0.43
CA GLY A 157 -10.62 16.95 0.16
C GLY A 157 -10.68 17.03 1.70
N GLY A 158 -9.54 17.10 2.42
CA GLY A 158 -9.51 17.25 3.88
C GLY A 158 -9.99 16.01 4.65
N THR A 159 -9.92 14.83 4.05
CA THR A 159 -10.31 13.56 4.69
C THR A 159 -9.39 13.22 5.86
N ALA A 160 -9.93 12.67 6.94
CA ALA A 160 -9.13 12.23 8.09
C ALA A 160 -8.11 11.16 7.66
N PHE A 161 -6.86 11.35 8.06
CA PHE A 161 -5.75 10.44 7.73
C PHE A 161 -4.90 10.19 8.98
N PRO A 162 -5.30 9.25 9.85
CA PRO A 162 -4.66 8.99 11.13
C PRO A 162 -3.38 8.14 10.99
N MET A 163 -2.57 8.40 9.97
CA MET A 163 -1.30 7.71 9.76
C MET A 163 -0.31 8.09 10.87
N PRO A 164 0.25 7.13 11.61
CA PRO A 164 1.27 7.40 12.61
C PRO A 164 2.55 7.97 11.98
N VAL A 165 3.23 8.82 12.72
CA VAL A 165 4.53 9.40 12.34
C VAL A 165 5.53 9.05 13.44
N GLU A 166 6.63 8.42 13.05
CA GLU A 166 7.76 8.21 13.95
C GLU A 166 8.61 9.46 14.02
N ILE A 167 8.98 9.88 15.23
CA ILE A 167 9.81 11.06 15.48
C ILE A 167 11.03 10.62 16.26
N GLU A 168 12.21 10.95 15.75
CA GLU A 168 13.47 10.82 16.48
C GLU A 168 13.82 12.19 17.08
N VAL A 169 13.96 12.24 18.39
CA VAL A 169 14.37 13.44 19.11
C VAL A 169 15.83 13.24 19.49
N GLY A 170 16.72 14.03 18.89
CA GLY A 170 18.13 14.06 19.25
C GLY A 170 18.35 14.73 20.62
N ASP A 171 19.38 14.31 21.34
CA ASP A 171 19.84 14.93 22.58
C ASP A 171 20.40 16.35 22.36
#